data_dc23184f83e25da478023bda17c0ae0b
#
_entry.id   dc23184f83e25da478023bda17c0ae0b
#
_cell.length_a   1.000
_cell.length_b   1.000
_cell.length_c   1.000
_cell.angle_alpha   90.00
_cell.angle_beta   90.00
_cell.angle_gamma   90.00
#
_symmetry.space_group_name_H-M   'P 1'
#
loop_
_entity.id
_entity.type
_entity.pdbx_description
1 polymer ?
#
loop_
_entity_poly.entity_id
_entity_poly.type
_entity_poly.pdbx_seq_one_letter_code
_entity_poly.pdbx_strand_id
1 'polypeptide(L)'
;MDEMAGRLPIEIIADQRDGRALSPSDIESVVQGLISGSWSDSQVAAWAMAVVLRGMDVAQRRSLTMAMARSGRVLSWSDKPGLHGPILDKHSTGGVGDKVSLVLAPLVAACGGVVPMISGRGLAHTGGTLDKLEALPNYNAYPTEALSLIHI
;
A
#
# COMPACT_ATOMS: atom_id res chain seq x y z
N MET A 1 -8.42 16.46 31.87
CA MET A 1 -7.78 16.03 30.61
C MET A 1 -8.90 15.35 29.84
N ASP A 2 -9.53 16.13 28.97
CA ASP A 2 -10.58 15.63 28.09
C ASP A 2 -9.85 14.82 27.00
N GLU A 3 -9.91 13.50 27.12
CA GLU A 3 -9.50 12.58 26.08
C GLU A 3 -10.52 12.81 24.95
N MET A 4 -10.12 13.54 23.91
CA MET A 4 -10.94 13.76 22.73
C MET A 4 -11.28 12.39 22.16
N ALA A 5 -12.43 11.86 22.58
CA ALA A 5 -12.98 10.63 22.02
C ALA A 5 -13.07 10.81 20.51
N GLY A 6 -12.25 10.08 19.78
CA GLY A 6 -12.25 10.11 18.32
C GLY A 6 -13.66 9.81 17.79
N ARG A 7 -13.97 10.33 16.61
CA ARG A 7 -15.28 10.06 15.96
C ARG A 7 -15.49 8.55 15.78
N LEU A 8 -16.72 8.14 15.93
CA LEU A 8 -17.09 6.73 15.74
C LEU A 8 -16.96 6.33 14.24
N PRO A 9 -16.59 5.10 13.94
CA PRO A 9 -16.52 4.60 12.55
C PRO A 9 -17.80 4.88 11.75
N ILE A 10 -18.96 4.69 12.37
CA ILE A 10 -20.24 4.89 11.70
C ILE A 10 -20.49 6.35 11.27
N GLU A 11 -19.96 7.32 12.01
CA GLU A 11 -20.07 8.75 11.67
C GLU A 11 -19.22 9.10 10.47
N ILE A 12 -17.99 8.55 10.41
CA ILE A 12 -17.06 8.73 9.29
C ILE A 12 -17.61 8.08 8.02
N ILE A 13 -18.19 6.88 8.15
CA ILE A 13 -18.84 6.17 7.04
C ILE A 13 -20.04 6.96 6.54
N ALA A 14 -20.85 7.50 7.44
CA ALA A 14 -22.04 8.29 7.07
C ALA A 14 -21.63 9.58 6.32
N ASP A 15 -20.59 10.26 6.77
CA ASP A 15 -20.10 11.47 6.11
C ASP A 15 -19.58 11.16 4.70
N GLN A 16 -18.78 10.11 4.54
CA GLN A 16 -18.31 9.68 3.22
C GLN A 16 -19.47 9.28 2.31
N ARG A 17 -20.43 8.51 2.82
CA ARG A 17 -21.64 8.10 2.07
C ARG A 17 -22.44 9.29 1.58
N ASP A 18 -22.57 10.32 2.41
CA ASP A 18 -23.39 11.51 2.13
C ASP A 18 -22.60 12.58 1.34
N GLY A 19 -21.33 12.29 0.99
CA GLY A 19 -20.47 13.18 0.21
C GLY A 19 -19.94 14.37 1.02
N ARG A 20 -19.97 14.29 2.34
CA ARG A 20 -19.31 15.28 3.21
C ARG A 20 -17.82 15.04 3.26
N ALA A 21 -17.03 16.12 3.22
CA ALA A 21 -15.59 16.03 3.27
C ALA A 21 -15.12 15.48 4.62
N LEU A 22 -14.25 14.46 4.59
CA LEU A 22 -13.57 13.95 5.76
C LEU A 22 -12.33 14.79 6.08
N SER A 23 -12.11 15.03 7.36
CA SER A 23 -10.87 15.65 7.82
C SER A 23 -9.66 14.68 7.69
N PRO A 24 -8.42 15.20 7.69
CA PRO A 24 -7.22 14.35 7.74
C PRO A 24 -7.22 13.37 8.92
N SER A 25 -7.73 13.80 10.09
CA SER A 25 -7.82 12.93 11.28
C SER A 25 -8.87 11.83 11.13
N ASP A 26 -9.99 12.09 10.44
CA ASP A 26 -10.97 11.04 10.14
C ASP A 26 -10.35 9.96 9.25
N ILE A 27 -9.62 10.37 8.22
CA ILE A 27 -8.95 9.46 7.29
C ILE A 27 -7.85 8.66 8.00
N GLU A 28 -7.09 9.30 8.88
CA GLU A 28 -6.10 8.61 9.70
C GLU A 28 -6.76 7.58 10.63
N SER A 29 -7.92 7.92 11.22
CA SER A 29 -8.70 6.98 12.05
C SER A 29 -9.16 5.75 11.27
N VAL A 30 -9.55 5.89 10.00
CA VAL A 30 -9.87 4.75 9.14
C VAL A 30 -8.66 3.84 8.97
N VAL A 31 -7.49 4.40 8.64
CA VAL A 31 -6.26 3.62 8.41
C VAL A 31 -5.80 2.93 9.69
N GLN A 32 -5.78 3.65 10.81
CA GLN A 32 -5.40 3.09 12.11
C GLN A 32 -6.40 2.03 12.57
N GLY A 33 -7.69 2.26 12.34
CA GLY A 33 -8.74 1.30 12.65
C GLY A 33 -8.61 -0.01 11.88
N LEU A 34 -8.24 0.06 10.61
CA LEU A 34 -7.96 -1.11 9.79
C LEU A 34 -6.75 -1.90 10.33
N ILE A 35 -5.66 -1.21 10.64
CA ILE A 35 -4.40 -1.85 11.06
C ILE A 35 -4.53 -2.48 12.45
N SER A 36 -5.17 -1.77 13.38
CA SER A 36 -5.38 -2.26 14.76
C SER A 36 -6.51 -3.29 14.88
N GLY A 37 -7.34 -3.43 13.84
CA GLY A 37 -8.54 -4.26 13.90
C GLY A 37 -9.67 -3.65 14.74
N SER A 38 -9.57 -2.37 15.10
CA SER A 38 -10.65 -1.68 15.84
C SER A 38 -11.84 -1.32 14.95
N TRP A 39 -11.64 -1.26 13.64
CA TRP A 39 -12.71 -1.26 12.65
C TRP A 39 -12.95 -2.68 12.16
N SER A 40 -14.21 -3.11 12.13
CA SER A 40 -14.56 -4.40 11.55
C SER A 40 -14.42 -4.39 10.03
N ASP A 41 -14.21 -5.56 9.43
CA ASP A 41 -14.14 -5.70 7.96
C ASP A 41 -15.37 -5.13 7.26
N SER A 42 -16.55 -5.27 7.87
CA SER A 42 -17.79 -4.70 7.33
C SER A 42 -17.80 -3.16 7.35
N GLN A 43 -17.23 -2.54 8.38
CA GLN A 43 -17.10 -1.08 8.43
C GLN A 43 -16.08 -0.57 7.40
N VAL A 44 -14.95 -1.25 7.26
CA VAL A 44 -13.95 -0.92 6.23
C VAL A 44 -14.54 -1.08 4.83
N ALA A 45 -15.25 -2.18 4.57
CA ALA A 45 -15.91 -2.42 3.29
C ALA A 45 -16.99 -1.37 2.98
N ALA A 46 -17.79 -0.98 3.98
CA ALA A 46 -18.81 0.06 3.82
C ALA A 46 -18.18 1.43 3.50
N TRP A 47 -17.10 1.80 4.18
CA TRP A 47 -16.36 3.01 3.88
C TRP A 47 -15.75 2.98 2.48
N ALA A 48 -15.08 1.87 2.11
CA ALA A 48 -14.49 1.70 0.79
C ALA A 48 -15.54 1.80 -0.33
N MET A 49 -16.72 1.21 -0.14
CA MET A 49 -17.81 1.33 -1.10
C MET A 49 -18.34 2.77 -1.19
N ALA A 50 -18.44 3.50 -0.07
CA ALA A 50 -18.79 4.90 -0.08
C ALA A 50 -17.77 5.74 -0.85
N VAL A 51 -16.47 5.43 -0.74
CA VAL A 51 -15.41 6.07 -1.55
C VAL A 51 -15.60 5.76 -3.04
N VAL A 52 -15.93 4.54 -3.41
CA VAL A 52 -16.19 4.17 -4.82
C VAL A 52 -17.37 4.97 -5.38
N LEU A 53 -18.40 5.16 -4.61
CA LEU A 53 -19.63 5.83 -5.06
C LEU A 53 -19.53 7.37 -5.07
N ARG A 54 -18.79 7.96 -4.16
CA ARG A 54 -18.69 9.41 -3.98
C ARG A 54 -17.36 10.02 -4.40
N GLY A 55 -16.33 9.20 -4.49
CA GLY A 55 -14.96 9.66 -4.74
C GLY A 55 -14.33 10.31 -3.50
N MET A 56 -13.17 10.85 -3.71
CA MET A 56 -12.40 11.66 -2.76
C MET A 56 -11.79 12.84 -3.51
N ASP A 57 -11.73 13.98 -2.88
CA ASP A 57 -11.00 15.12 -3.42
C ASP A 57 -9.48 14.93 -3.31
N VAL A 58 -8.71 15.88 -3.85
CA VAL A 58 -7.24 15.80 -3.87
C VAL A 58 -6.65 15.82 -2.45
N ALA A 59 -7.24 16.61 -1.54
CA ALA A 59 -6.74 16.72 -0.18
C ALA A 59 -6.98 15.42 0.61
N GLN A 60 -8.17 14.84 0.47
CA GLN A 60 -8.53 13.57 1.07
C GLN A 60 -7.64 12.42 0.54
N ARG A 61 -7.43 12.35 -0.79
CA ARG A 61 -6.52 11.34 -1.38
C ARG A 61 -5.10 11.48 -0.87
N ARG A 62 -4.60 12.70 -0.76
CA ARG A 62 -3.28 12.97 -0.17
C ARG A 62 -3.21 12.50 1.28
N SER A 63 -4.21 12.81 2.10
CA SER A 63 -4.29 12.38 3.50
C SER A 63 -4.30 10.87 3.61
N LEU A 64 -5.11 10.17 2.79
CA LEU A 64 -5.15 8.72 2.77
C LEU A 64 -3.81 8.11 2.37
N THR A 65 -3.19 8.62 1.30
CA THR A 65 -1.88 8.15 0.85
C THR A 65 -0.82 8.30 1.94
N MET A 66 -0.79 9.45 2.61
CA MET A 66 0.18 9.70 3.67
C MET A 66 -0.10 8.88 4.93
N ALA A 67 -1.35 8.72 5.31
CA ALA A 67 -1.74 7.86 6.44
C ALA A 67 -1.33 6.41 6.18
N MET A 68 -1.61 5.88 4.99
CA MET A 68 -1.20 4.53 4.60
C MET A 68 0.32 4.37 4.56
N ALA A 69 1.06 5.33 3.98
CA ALA A 69 2.51 5.27 3.90
C ALA A 69 3.17 5.27 5.31
N ARG A 70 2.60 6.03 6.25
CA ARG A 70 3.12 6.16 7.62
C ARG A 70 2.64 5.07 8.57
N SER A 71 1.64 4.31 8.17
CA SER A 71 1.06 3.26 9.00
C SER A 71 1.93 2.00 9.10
N GLY A 72 2.85 1.83 8.16
CA GLY A 72 3.80 0.74 8.10
C GLY A 72 5.25 1.19 8.29
N ARG A 73 6.17 0.26 8.06
CA ARG A 73 7.58 0.56 8.08
C ARG A 73 8.00 1.24 6.78
N VAL A 74 8.53 2.45 6.88
CA VAL A 74 9.15 3.14 5.74
C VAL A 74 10.62 2.72 5.66
N LEU A 75 11.01 2.13 4.54
CA LEU A 75 12.37 1.68 4.30
C LEU A 75 13.25 2.85 3.82
N SER A 76 14.47 2.93 4.33
CA SER A 76 15.51 3.83 3.84
C SER A 76 16.61 3.02 3.20
N TRP A 77 16.99 3.40 2.00
CA TRP A 77 18.01 2.71 1.20
C TRP A 77 19.33 3.47 1.13
N SER A 78 19.33 4.78 1.45
CA SER A 78 20.50 5.67 1.32
C SER A 78 21.68 5.24 2.17
N ASP A 79 21.43 4.57 3.29
CA ASP A 79 22.48 4.22 4.27
C ASP A 79 22.81 2.72 4.28
N LYS A 80 22.33 1.99 3.26
CA LYS A 80 22.57 0.55 3.19
C LYS A 80 23.90 0.24 2.51
N PRO A 81 24.83 -0.43 3.20
CA PRO A 81 26.13 -0.78 2.61
C PRO A 81 25.94 -1.78 1.46
N GLY A 82 26.73 -1.61 0.41
CA GLY A 82 26.74 -2.50 -0.75
C GLY A 82 25.72 -2.15 -1.85
N LEU A 83 24.86 -1.16 -1.64
CA LEU A 83 23.99 -0.66 -2.70
C LEU A 83 24.71 0.44 -3.49
N HIS A 84 25.04 0.15 -4.73
CA HIS A 84 25.70 1.07 -5.64
C HIS A 84 24.84 1.28 -6.88
N GLY A 85 24.52 2.53 -7.19
CA GLY A 85 23.69 2.89 -8.34
C GLY A 85 22.39 3.61 -7.96
N PRO A 86 21.60 4.03 -8.96
CA PRO A 86 20.32 4.68 -8.72
C PRO A 86 19.31 3.67 -8.15
N ILE A 87 18.59 4.10 -7.12
CA ILE A 87 17.50 3.33 -6.54
C ILE A 87 16.24 3.63 -7.34
N LEU A 88 15.68 2.61 -7.94
CA LEU A 88 14.57 2.72 -8.88
C LEU A 88 13.44 1.78 -8.50
N ASP A 89 12.23 2.25 -8.65
CA ASP A 89 11.03 1.45 -8.49
C ASP A 89 10.09 1.67 -9.68
N LYS A 90 9.17 0.75 -9.86
CA LYS A 90 8.15 0.79 -10.90
C LYS A 90 6.80 0.46 -10.32
N HIS A 91 5.83 1.28 -10.64
CA HIS A 91 4.45 1.07 -10.26
C HIS A 91 3.62 0.58 -11.42
N SER A 92 2.81 -0.46 -11.19
CA SER A 92 1.80 -0.93 -12.14
C SER A 92 0.47 -0.23 -11.85
N THR A 93 -0.25 0.15 -12.90
CA THR A 93 -1.61 0.70 -12.77
C THR A 93 -2.65 -0.36 -12.40
N GLY A 94 -2.29 -1.63 -12.43
CA GLY A 94 -3.18 -2.74 -12.13
C GLY A 94 -4.18 -3.07 -13.25
N GLY A 95 -5.15 -3.91 -12.96
CA GLY A 95 -6.30 -4.20 -13.83
C GLY A 95 -6.08 -5.26 -14.92
N VAL A 96 -4.91 -5.34 -15.52
CA VAL A 96 -4.58 -6.30 -16.60
C VAL A 96 -3.59 -7.39 -16.14
N GLY A 97 -3.03 -7.25 -14.96
CA GLY A 97 -1.97 -8.11 -14.44
C GLY A 97 -0.59 -7.67 -14.88
N ASP A 98 0.31 -7.60 -13.93
CA ASP A 98 1.68 -7.15 -14.14
C ASP A 98 2.59 -8.32 -14.49
N LYS A 99 3.00 -8.41 -15.74
CA LYS A 99 4.03 -9.34 -16.24
C LYS A 99 5.38 -8.64 -16.41
N VAL A 100 5.34 -7.33 -16.60
CA VAL A 100 6.51 -6.53 -16.97
C VAL A 100 7.51 -6.48 -15.82
N SER A 101 7.07 -6.41 -14.58
CA SER A 101 7.95 -6.38 -13.41
C SER A 101 8.90 -7.56 -13.32
N LEU A 102 8.46 -8.76 -13.71
CA LEU A 102 9.27 -9.98 -13.66
C LEU A 102 10.51 -9.91 -14.58
N VAL A 103 10.39 -9.19 -15.68
CA VAL A 103 11.49 -9.00 -16.66
C VAL A 103 12.21 -7.68 -16.40
N LEU A 104 11.49 -6.62 -16.05
CA LEU A 104 12.04 -5.27 -15.92
C LEU A 104 12.99 -5.17 -14.72
N ALA A 105 12.63 -5.74 -13.56
CA ALA A 105 13.46 -5.65 -12.36
C ALA A 105 14.87 -6.22 -12.58
N PRO A 106 15.05 -7.47 -13.08
CA PRO A 106 16.38 -7.99 -13.35
C PRO A 106 17.10 -7.25 -14.49
N LEU A 107 16.41 -6.72 -15.49
CA LEU A 107 17.03 -5.92 -16.54
C LEU A 107 17.60 -4.62 -16.01
N VAL A 108 16.85 -3.90 -15.18
CA VAL A 108 17.32 -2.65 -14.55
C VAL A 108 18.51 -2.94 -13.62
N ALA A 109 18.44 -4.03 -12.86
CA ALA A 109 19.56 -4.46 -12.02
C ALA A 109 20.81 -4.78 -12.84
N ALA A 110 20.66 -5.47 -13.98
CA ALA A 110 21.76 -5.77 -14.89
C ALA A 110 22.37 -4.50 -15.52
N CYS A 111 21.61 -3.41 -15.60
CA CYS A 111 22.08 -2.09 -16.04
C CYS A 111 22.69 -1.26 -14.90
N GLY A 112 22.88 -1.82 -13.71
CA GLY A 112 23.49 -1.15 -12.56
C GLY A 112 22.51 -0.37 -11.69
N GLY A 113 21.21 -0.54 -11.86
CA GLY A 113 20.20 0.00 -10.96
C GLY A 113 19.96 -0.90 -9.75
N VAL A 114 19.51 -0.31 -8.66
CA VAL A 114 19.04 -1.02 -7.46
C VAL A 114 17.53 -1.00 -7.46
N VAL A 115 16.87 -2.17 -7.42
CA VAL A 115 15.41 -2.29 -7.62
C VAL A 115 14.75 -2.95 -6.40
N PRO A 116 14.54 -2.23 -5.29
CA PRO A 116 13.87 -2.76 -4.10
C PRO A 116 12.35 -2.79 -4.28
N MET A 117 11.88 -3.48 -5.30
CA MET A 117 10.47 -3.51 -5.68
C MET A 117 9.63 -4.24 -4.64
N ILE A 118 8.63 -3.55 -4.12
CA ILE A 118 7.59 -4.13 -3.26
C ILE A 118 6.36 -4.36 -4.12
N SER A 119 5.78 -5.54 -4.01
CA SER A 119 4.64 -5.94 -4.82
C SER A 119 3.49 -6.44 -3.97
N GLY A 120 2.30 -6.43 -4.54
CA GLY A 120 1.09 -6.93 -3.91
C GLY A 120 0.45 -8.09 -4.65
N ARG A 121 -0.64 -8.57 -4.07
CA ARG A 121 -1.53 -9.54 -4.69
C ARG A 121 -2.38 -8.90 -5.79
N GLY A 122 -3.01 -9.73 -6.58
CA GLY A 122 -3.92 -9.30 -7.63
C GLY A 122 -5.14 -8.55 -7.13
N LEU A 123 -5.69 -7.74 -8.01
CA LEU A 123 -6.95 -7.02 -7.81
C LEU A 123 -8.04 -7.62 -8.70
N ALA A 124 -9.22 -7.79 -8.12
CA ALA A 124 -10.39 -8.36 -8.79
C ALA A 124 -10.07 -9.74 -9.44
N HIS A 125 -10.14 -9.84 -10.77
CA HIS A 125 -9.91 -11.07 -11.52
C HIS A 125 -8.46 -11.26 -12.01
N THR A 126 -7.55 -10.34 -11.65
CA THR A 126 -6.15 -10.41 -12.10
C THR A 126 -5.23 -10.92 -11.01
N GLY A 127 -4.25 -11.77 -11.38
CA GLY A 127 -3.15 -12.12 -10.48
C GLY A 127 -2.12 -10.99 -10.41
N GLY A 128 -1.65 -10.65 -9.21
CA GLY A 128 -0.56 -9.71 -8.99
C GLY A 128 0.81 -10.33 -9.28
N THR A 129 1.85 -9.53 -9.18
CA THR A 129 3.23 -10.01 -9.32
C THR A 129 3.58 -11.01 -8.23
N LEU A 130 3.13 -10.76 -7.00
CA LEU A 130 3.33 -11.66 -5.88
C LEU A 130 2.71 -13.05 -6.13
N ASP A 131 1.48 -13.09 -6.63
CA ASP A 131 0.79 -14.36 -6.94
C ASP A 131 1.54 -15.17 -8.01
N LYS A 132 2.18 -14.50 -8.97
CA LYS A 132 2.99 -15.16 -9.99
C LYS A 132 4.31 -15.71 -9.44
N LEU A 133 4.95 -14.98 -8.55
CA LEU A 133 6.19 -15.40 -7.91
C LEU A 133 5.96 -16.59 -6.97
N GLU A 134 4.85 -16.60 -6.23
CA GLU A 134 4.46 -17.74 -5.39
C GLU A 134 4.17 -19.02 -6.19
N ALA A 135 3.84 -18.90 -7.48
CA ALA A 135 3.66 -20.04 -8.36
C ALA A 135 4.98 -20.73 -8.75
N LEU A 136 6.14 -20.09 -8.49
CA LEU A 136 7.45 -20.69 -8.73
C LEU A 136 7.80 -21.65 -7.60
N PRO A 137 8.17 -22.92 -7.89
CA PRO A 137 8.58 -23.86 -6.85
C PRO A 137 9.74 -23.32 -6.00
N ASN A 138 9.62 -23.42 -4.70
CA ASN A 138 10.62 -22.99 -3.71
C ASN A 138 10.96 -21.50 -3.70
N TYR A 139 10.17 -20.64 -4.35
CA TYR A 139 10.35 -19.20 -4.27
C TYR A 139 9.73 -18.67 -2.98
N ASN A 140 10.51 -17.94 -2.17
CA ASN A 140 10.02 -17.25 -1.00
C ASN A 140 9.66 -15.79 -1.36
N ALA A 141 8.39 -15.50 -1.50
CA ALA A 141 7.89 -14.18 -1.83
C ALA A 141 7.90 -13.18 -0.65
N TYR A 142 8.20 -13.67 0.56
CA TYR A 142 8.23 -12.86 1.80
C TYR A 142 9.61 -12.96 2.48
N PRO A 143 10.69 -12.52 1.83
CA PRO A 143 12.01 -12.56 2.43
C PRO A 143 12.11 -11.59 3.61
N THR A 144 13.01 -11.85 4.54
CA THR A 144 13.43 -10.85 5.53
C THR A 144 14.13 -9.68 4.83
N GLU A 145 14.15 -8.50 5.49
CA GLU A 145 14.87 -7.35 4.93
C GLU A 145 16.35 -7.67 4.64
N ALA A 146 17.01 -8.41 5.54
CA ALA A 146 18.40 -8.82 5.36
C ALA A 146 18.57 -9.68 4.10
N LEU A 147 17.65 -10.62 3.84
CA LEU A 147 17.69 -11.46 2.65
C LEU A 147 17.39 -10.65 1.39
N SER A 148 16.43 -9.71 1.45
CA SER A 148 16.13 -8.79 0.33
C SER A 148 17.38 -8.00 -0.05
N LEU A 149 18.13 -7.47 0.92
CA LEU A 149 19.35 -6.69 0.67
C LEU A 149 20.46 -7.48 -0.03
N ILE A 150 20.53 -8.80 0.17
CA ILE A 150 21.49 -9.67 -0.51
C ILE A 150 21.13 -9.82 -2.00
N HIS A 151 19.85 -9.76 -2.35
CA HIS A 151 19.36 -9.99 -3.70
C HIS A 151 19.09 -8.72 -4.51
N ILE A 152 19.13 -7.57 -3.87
CA ILE A 152 19.03 -6.28 -4.53
C ILE A 152 20.37 -5.87 -5.15
#